data_7de8751158f607b72ec09e966ecef2c1
#
_entry.id   7de8751158f607b72ec09e966ecef2c1
#
_cell.length_a   1.000
_cell.length_b   1.000
_cell.length_c   1.000
_cell.angle_alpha   90.00
_cell.angle_beta   90.00
_cell.angle_gamma   90.00
#
_symmetry.space_group_name_H-M   'P 1'
#
loop_
_entity.id
_entity.type
_entity.pdbx_description
1 polymer ?
#
loop_
_entity_poly.entity_id
_entity_poly.type
_entity_poly.pdbx_seq_one_letter_code
_entity_poly.pdbx_strand_id
1 'polypeptide(L)'
;MDVGGTSETLRFIRSEFQNKPKGIGIDIFFGGGLDPYLALKEANLLESYTLPRALLEKIPARLAGVPLFDPGHSWYGATLSSFGIIYNKVVLNLTKLPVITTWDGLASPQAFGWVGSSDPRKSGSVHMAYEIILQAYGWEKGWRIITGLGANVRNFTNSASQVPKDVAIGEVAYGLAIDFYAWAQVNEAGADKIGFVMPDNLTIITPDCMGILKGAPNREVAKAFVRFVMSTEGQKLWLLAKKTADGPERFELNRFSVLPSLYGFSPQSTAVKLNLIGALVIDQKQLLTQAWKEALAGGLTEEEWQRLAAMPISEDEAMALAKTKWQDPVFRNQKLNEWSQFARSKYLVEVKPPLIPPEWYSLSAFAFIAFGLVVYSWKKKG
;
A
#
# COMPACT_ATOMS: atom_id res chain seq x y z
N MET A 1 0.52 7.10 -22.75
CA MET A 1 -0.53 6.96 -21.74
C MET A 1 0.21 6.75 -20.41
N ASP A 2 0.18 7.72 -19.53
CA ASP A 2 0.73 7.53 -18.19
C ASP A 2 -0.12 6.49 -17.48
N VAL A 3 0.51 5.40 -17.07
CA VAL A 3 -0.17 4.29 -16.39
C VAL A 3 -0.32 4.72 -14.94
N GLY A 4 -1.53 5.09 -14.54
CA GLY A 4 -1.88 5.34 -13.15
C GLY A 4 -1.74 4.07 -12.29
N GLY A 5 -1.92 4.21 -10.97
CA GLY A 5 -1.95 3.05 -10.08
C GLY A 5 -3.09 2.10 -10.41
N THR A 6 -3.00 0.86 -9.94
CA THR A 6 -3.98 -0.22 -10.21
C THR A 6 -5.43 0.22 -9.98
N SER A 7 -5.69 0.91 -8.87
CA SER A 7 -7.05 1.37 -8.52
C SER A 7 -7.58 2.44 -9.48
N GLU A 8 -6.72 3.29 -10.02
CA GLU A 8 -7.08 4.29 -11.02
C GLU A 8 -7.40 3.65 -12.35
N THR A 9 -6.57 2.71 -12.80
CA THR A 9 -6.80 1.93 -14.01
C THR A 9 -8.10 1.13 -13.93
N LEU A 10 -8.37 0.50 -12.79
CA LEU A 10 -9.62 -0.24 -12.59
C LEU A 10 -10.85 0.68 -12.64
N ARG A 11 -10.77 1.86 -12.03
CA ARG A 11 -11.86 2.86 -12.11
C ARG A 11 -12.07 3.34 -13.54
N PHE A 12 -11.00 3.63 -14.26
CA PHE A 12 -11.06 4.00 -15.67
C PHE A 12 -11.74 2.92 -16.50
N ILE A 13 -11.32 1.67 -16.41
CA ILE A 13 -11.92 0.54 -17.15
C ILE A 13 -13.42 0.46 -16.86
N ARG A 14 -13.82 0.50 -15.59
CA ARG A 14 -15.23 0.42 -15.19
C ARG A 14 -16.05 1.60 -15.71
N SER A 15 -15.52 2.82 -15.64
CA SER A 15 -16.17 4.02 -16.14
C SER A 15 -16.36 3.97 -17.67
N GLU A 16 -15.33 3.53 -18.40
CA GLU A 16 -15.43 3.40 -19.85
C GLU A 16 -16.48 2.35 -20.26
N PHE A 17 -16.56 1.23 -19.55
CA PHE A 17 -17.57 0.22 -19.83
C PHE A 17 -18.99 0.67 -19.54
N GLN A 18 -19.23 1.62 -18.63
CA GLN A 18 -20.54 2.23 -18.44
C GLN A 18 -21.00 2.96 -19.72
N ASN A 19 -20.08 3.61 -20.41
CA ASN A 19 -20.36 4.36 -21.63
C ASN A 19 -20.31 3.48 -22.90
N LYS A 20 -19.46 2.44 -22.88
CA LYS A 20 -19.19 1.54 -24.01
C LYS A 20 -19.31 0.06 -23.61
N PRO A 21 -20.51 -0.45 -23.29
CA PRO A 21 -20.71 -1.78 -22.69
C PRO A 21 -20.31 -2.96 -23.59
N LYS A 22 -20.09 -2.71 -24.89
CA LYS A 22 -19.67 -3.74 -25.86
C LYS A 22 -18.13 -3.85 -26.00
N GLY A 23 -17.38 -2.87 -25.50
CA GLY A 23 -15.92 -2.82 -25.55
C GLY A 23 -15.38 -1.40 -25.50
N ILE A 24 -14.24 -1.23 -24.87
CA ILE A 24 -13.64 0.08 -24.60
C ILE A 24 -12.43 0.42 -25.47
N GLY A 25 -12.18 -0.39 -26.52
CA GLY A 25 -11.05 -0.18 -27.42
C GLY A 25 -9.70 -0.61 -26.83
N ILE A 26 -9.69 -1.39 -25.77
CA ILE A 26 -8.49 -1.96 -25.11
C ILE A 26 -8.62 -3.48 -25.14
N ASP A 27 -7.54 -4.16 -25.50
CA ASP A 27 -7.53 -5.61 -25.64
C ASP A 27 -7.29 -6.35 -24.33
N ILE A 28 -6.29 -5.91 -23.58
CA ILE A 28 -5.79 -6.64 -22.40
C ILE A 28 -5.61 -5.67 -21.23
N PHE A 29 -6.03 -6.10 -20.05
CA PHE A 29 -5.55 -5.55 -18.79
C PHE A 29 -4.43 -6.47 -18.29
N PHE A 30 -3.26 -5.88 -17.93
CA PHE A 30 -2.06 -6.61 -17.57
C PHE A 30 -1.38 -6.00 -16.34
N GLY A 31 -1.15 -6.81 -15.31
CA GLY A 31 -0.57 -6.39 -14.04
C GLY A 31 -1.61 -5.99 -12.98
N GLY A 32 -1.14 -5.51 -11.84
CA GLY A 32 -1.99 -5.00 -10.76
C GLY A 32 -2.45 -6.03 -9.72
N GLY A 33 -1.87 -7.23 -9.73
CA GLY A 33 -2.19 -8.30 -8.78
C GLY A 33 -3.49 -9.04 -9.14
N LEU A 34 -4.09 -9.73 -8.16
CA LEU A 34 -5.26 -10.58 -8.35
C LEU A 34 -6.59 -9.82 -8.21
N ASP A 35 -6.70 -8.93 -7.23
CA ASP A 35 -7.96 -8.27 -6.84
C ASP A 35 -8.71 -7.58 -7.99
N PRO A 36 -8.06 -6.80 -8.88
CA PRO A 36 -8.76 -6.15 -9.97
C PRO A 36 -9.42 -7.14 -10.94
N TYR A 37 -8.83 -8.33 -11.11
CA TYR A 37 -9.40 -9.36 -11.99
C TYR A 37 -10.61 -10.04 -11.40
N LEU A 38 -10.63 -10.26 -10.08
CA LEU A 38 -11.82 -10.73 -9.38
C LEU A 38 -12.95 -9.72 -9.55
N ALA A 39 -12.67 -8.44 -9.36
CA ALA A 39 -13.63 -7.36 -9.49
C ALA A 39 -14.13 -7.16 -10.95
N LEU A 40 -13.26 -7.32 -11.95
CA LEU A 40 -13.65 -7.24 -13.37
C LEU A 40 -14.43 -8.48 -13.81
N LYS A 41 -14.10 -9.66 -13.30
CA LYS A 41 -14.85 -10.89 -13.54
C LYS A 41 -16.25 -10.80 -12.97
N GLU A 42 -16.40 -10.37 -11.71
CA GLU A 42 -17.71 -10.17 -11.07
C GLU A 42 -18.60 -9.20 -11.85
N ALA A 43 -17.97 -8.14 -12.39
CA ALA A 43 -18.66 -7.16 -13.25
C ALA A 43 -18.88 -7.66 -14.71
N ASN A 44 -18.47 -8.88 -15.05
CA ASN A 44 -18.56 -9.45 -16.41
C ASN A 44 -17.86 -8.57 -17.49
N LEU A 45 -16.69 -8.03 -17.16
CA LEU A 45 -15.89 -7.16 -18.02
C LEU A 45 -14.66 -7.85 -18.62
N LEU A 46 -14.46 -9.13 -18.31
CA LEU A 46 -13.41 -9.97 -18.89
C LEU A 46 -14.01 -10.95 -19.90
N GLU A 47 -13.20 -11.32 -20.88
CA GLU A 47 -13.51 -12.36 -21.84
C GLU A 47 -12.85 -13.68 -21.43
N SER A 48 -13.58 -14.77 -21.49
CA SER A 48 -13.02 -16.10 -21.25
C SER A 48 -12.19 -16.56 -22.45
N TYR A 49 -10.99 -17.05 -22.18
CA TYR A 49 -10.12 -17.66 -23.18
C TYR A 49 -9.37 -18.84 -22.57
N THR A 50 -9.71 -20.06 -22.98
CA THR A 50 -9.02 -21.27 -22.52
C THR A 50 -7.70 -21.44 -23.24
N LEU A 51 -6.60 -21.49 -22.52
CA LEU A 51 -5.27 -21.80 -23.05
C LEU A 51 -5.25 -23.23 -23.66
N PRO A 52 -4.38 -23.48 -24.67
CA PRO A 52 -4.14 -24.83 -25.13
C PRO A 52 -3.81 -25.76 -23.97
N ARG A 53 -4.37 -26.98 -24.01
CA ARG A 53 -4.24 -27.97 -22.93
C ARG A 53 -2.79 -28.19 -22.50
N ALA A 54 -1.85 -28.29 -23.43
CA ALA A 54 -0.43 -28.47 -23.18
C ALA A 54 0.24 -27.31 -22.40
N LEU A 55 -0.33 -26.12 -22.42
CA LEU A 55 0.11 -24.98 -21.60
C LEU A 55 -0.60 -24.99 -20.24
N LEU A 56 -1.91 -25.20 -20.25
CA LEU A 56 -2.73 -25.12 -19.05
C LEU A 56 -2.31 -26.20 -18.02
N GLU A 57 -1.98 -27.41 -18.45
CA GLU A 57 -1.55 -28.51 -17.58
C GLU A 57 -0.21 -28.24 -16.87
N LYS A 58 0.59 -27.30 -17.37
CA LYS A 58 1.86 -26.88 -16.73
C LYS A 58 1.66 -25.86 -15.62
N ILE A 59 0.49 -25.23 -15.54
CA ILE A 59 0.20 -24.17 -14.59
C ILE A 59 -0.54 -24.79 -13.42
N PRO A 60 -0.01 -24.76 -12.20
CA PRO A 60 -0.75 -25.19 -11.02
C PRO A 60 -2.04 -24.37 -10.88
N ALA A 61 -3.15 -25.05 -10.58
CA ALA A 61 -4.43 -24.35 -10.39
C ALA A 61 -4.36 -23.34 -9.23
N ARG A 62 -3.55 -23.67 -8.22
CA ARG A 62 -3.33 -22.87 -7.02
C ARG A 62 -1.89 -22.93 -6.59
N LEU A 63 -1.48 -21.84 -5.98
CA LEU A 63 -0.21 -21.70 -5.32
C LEU A 63 -0.51 -21.42 -3.86
N ALA A 64 -0.33 -22.45 -3.00
CA ALA A 64 -0.60 -22.33 -1.58
C ALA A 64 -1.95 -21.71 -1.20
N GLY A 65 -2.97 -22.16 -1.85
CA GLY A 65 -4.32 -21.65 -1.64
C GLY A 65 -4.70 -20.47 -2.55
N VAL A 66 -3.72 -19.74 -3.11
CA VAL A 66 -3.96 -18.64 -4.04
C VAL A 66 -4.19 -19.19 -5.45
N PRO A 67 -5.30 -18.88 -6.13
CA PRO A 67 -5.53 -19.33 -7.50
C PRO A 67 -4.55 -18.64 -8.45
N LEU A 68 -3.98 -19.40 -9.39
CA LEU A 68 -3.09 -18.88 -10.43
C LEU A 68 -3.79 -18.58 -11.74
N PHE A 69 -5.01 -19.02 -11.89
CA PHE A 69 -5.91 -18.65 -12.99
C PHE A 69 -7.35 -18.85 -12.56
N ASP A 70 -8.22 -18.18 -13.27
CA ASP A 70 -9.68 -18.36 -13.10
C ASP A 70 -10.14 -19.73 -13.60
N PRO A 71 -10.92 -20.51 -12.85
CA PRO A 71 -11.52 -21.73 -13.35
C PRO A 71 -12.39 -21.52 -14.62
N GLY A 72 -12.98 -20.34 -14.80
CA GLY A 72 -13.70 -19.95 -16.02
C GLY A 72 -12.80 -19.34 -17.09
N HIS A 73 -11.47 -19.34 -16.89
CA HIS A 73 -10.48 -18.88 -17.84
C HIS A 73 -10.60 -17.40 -18.26
N SER A 74 -11.10 -16.53 -17.40
CA SER A 74 -11.20 -15.08 -17.68
C SER A 74 -9.91 -14.32 -17.34
N TRP A 75 -9.02 -14.88 -16.53
CA TRP A 75 -7.70 -14.32 -16.22
C TRP A 75 -6.69 -15.41 -15.88
N TYR A 76 -5.40 -15.06 -16.00
CA TYR A 76 -4.25 -15.89 -15.71
C TYR A 76 -3.21 -15.09 -14.93
N GLY A 77 -2.57 -15.72 -13.95
CA GLY A 77 -1.35 -15.21 -13.33
C GLY A 77 -0.20 -15.27 -14.33
N ALA A 78 0.29 -14.13 -14.74
CA ALA A 78 1.36 -14.03 -15.74
C ALA A 78 2.72 -14.25 -15.14
N THR A 79 2.91 -13.82 -13.90
CA THR A 79 4.14 -13.92 -13.13
C THR A 79 3.81 -13.89 -11.65
N LEU A 80 4.80 -14.19 -10.80
CA LEU A 80 4.67 -14.08 -9.35
C LEU A 80 5.44 -12.86 -8.85
N SER A 81 4.94 -12.30 -7.78
CA SER A 81 5.58 -11.21 -7.06
C SER A 81 5.50 -11.44 -5.56
N SER A 82 6.50 -10.95 -4.85
CA SER A 82 6.61 -10.95 -3.40
C SER A 82 6.69 -9.52 -2.88
N PHE A 83 6.58 -9.37 -1.56
CA PHE A 83 6.56 -8.07 -0.92
C PHE A 83 7.59 -8.06 0.21
N GLY A 84 8.24 -6.92 0.38
CA GLY A 84 9.29 -6.79 1.36
C GLY A 84 9.67 -5.35 1.63
N ILE A 85 10.82 -5.20 2.25
CA ILE A 85 11.39 -3.93 2.68
C ILE A 85 12.64 -3.65 1.84
N ILE A 86 12.60 -2.58 1.07
CA ILE A 86 13.80 -2.01 0.44
C ILE A 86 14.44 -1.02 1.41
N TYR A 87 15.77 -0.98 1.45
CA TYR A 87 16.50 -0.07 2.34
C TYR A 87 17.79 0.44 1.72
N ASN A 88 18.19 1.66 2.11
CA ASN A 88 19.40 2.32 1.65
C ASN A 88 20.53 2.13 2.67
N LYS A 89 21.49 1.28 2.37
CA LYS A 89 22.63 0.94 3.24
C LYS A 89 23.51 2.15 3.57
N VAL A 90 23.64 3.08 2.62
CA VAL A 90 24.43 4.31 2.82
C VAL A 90 23.76 5.20 3.85
N VAL A 91 22.45 5.44 3.70
CA VAL A 91 21.67 6.22 4.67
C VAL A 91 21.69 5.56 6.04
N LEU A 92 21.47 4.24 6.13
CA LEU A 92 21.52 3.51 7.39
C LEU A 92 22.87 3.69 8.11
N ASN A 93 23.95 3.61 7.37
CA ASN A 93 25.29 3.79 7.95
C ASN A 93 25.52 5.22 8.45
N LEU A 94 25.14 6.23 7.68
CA LEU A 94 25.30 7.64 8.03
C LEU A 94 24.45 8.05 9.23
N THR A 95 23.22 7.55 9.31
CA THR A 95 22.26 7.88 10.37
C THR A 95 22.30 6.95 11.57
N LYS A 96 23.13 5.88 11.50
CA LYS A 96 23.23 4.81 12.52
C LYS A 96 21.90 4.07 12.74
N LEU A 97 21.05 4.03 11.73
CA LEU A 97 19.80 3.27 11.75
C LEU A 97 20.08 1.77 11.54
N PRO A 98 19.33 0.87 12.19
CA PRO A 98 19.50 -0.57 12.04
C PRO A 98 18.98 -1.06 10.67
N VAL A 99 19.43 -2.22 10.21
CA VAL A 99 18.75 -2.95 9.14
C VAL A 99 17.46 -3.53 9.68
N ILE A 100 16.32 -3.13 9.12
CA ILE A 100 14.99 -3.66 9.47
C ILE A 100 14.65 -4.78 8.52
N THR A 101 14.35 -5.98 9.07
CA THR A 101 14.05 -7.20 8.30
C THR A 101 12.62 -7.71 8.53
N THR A 102 11.84 -7.06 9.37
CA THR A 102 10.47 -7.45 9.72
C THR A 102 9.52 -6.26 9.64
N TRP A 103 8.23 -6.52 9.42
CA TRP A 103 7.25 -5.44 9.27
C TRP A 103 7.07 -4.60 10.54
N ASP A 104 7.11 -5.23 11.70
CA ASP A 104 7.00 -4.54 12.99
C ASP A 104 8.21 -3.63 13.27
N GLY A 105 9.38 -3.97 12.74
CA GLY A 105 10.54 -3.10 12.79
C GLY A 105 10.31 -1.72 12.16
N LEU A 106 9.49 -1.63 11.09
CA LEU A 106 9.12 -0.36 10.47
C LEU A 106 8.25 0.53 11.37
N ALA A 107 7.59 -0.05 12.36
CA ALA A 107 6.84 0.68 13.38
C ALA A 107 7.70 1.14 14.56
N SER A 108 9.00 0.79 14.58
CA SER A 108 9.91 1.16 15.66
C SER A 108 10.11 2.69 15.71
N PRO A 109 10.26 3.28 16.90
CA PRO A 109 10.53 4.71 17.05
C PRO A 109 11.76 5.21 16.29
N GLN A 110 12.77 4.35 16.12
CA GLN A 110 14.00 4.67 15.40
C GLN A 110 13.75 4.94 13.91
N ALA A 111 12.71 4.37 13.32
CA ALA A 111 12.35 4.55 11.92
C ALA A 111 11.54 5.84 11.66
N PHE A 112 11.29 6.67 12.68
CA PHE A 112 10.45 7.86 12.55
C PHE A 112 10.95 8.82 11.48
N GLY A 113 10.09 9.10 10.48
CA GLY A 113 10.40 9.98 9.35
C GLY A 113 11.32 9.36 8.29
N TRP A 114 11.72 8.08 8.44
CA TRP A 114 12.60 7.38 7.53
C TRP A 114 11.93 6.28 6.70
N VAL A 115 10.63 6.11 6.81
CA VAL A 115 9.86 5.11 6.07
C VAL A 115 9.17 5.74 4.86
N GLY A 116 9.26 5.10 3.70
CA GLY A 116 8.49 5.39 2.50
C GLY A 116 7.34 4.40 2.33
N SER A 117 6.17 4.88 1.97
CA SER A 117 5.01 4.09 1.63
C SER A 117 4.16 4.78 0.56
N SER A 118 3.19 4.09 -0.01
CA SER A 118 2.17 4.65 -0.89
C SER A 118 0.80 4.61 -0.22
N ASP A 119 -0.14 5.41 -0.74
CA ASP A 119 -1.54 5.28 -0.38
C ASP A 119 -2.09 3.93 -0.88
N PRO A 120 -2.47 3.00 0.02
CA PRO A 120 -2.95 1.68 -0.36
C PRO A 120 -4.26 1.71 -1.16
N ARG A 121 -5.01 2.80 -1.11
CA ARG A 121 -6.22 3.00 -1.94
C ARG A 121 -5.88 3.23 -3.42
N LYS A 122 -4.62 3.61 -3.71
CA LYS A 122 -4.13 3.91 -5.07
C LYS A 122 -3.17 2.84 -5.60
N SER A 123 -2.49 2.14 -4.70
CA SER A 123 -1.45 1.16 -5.01
C SER A 123 -1.82 -0.24 -4.55
N GLY A 124 -2.04 -1.16 -5.49
CA GLY A 124 -2.31 -2.57 -5.20
C GLY A 124 -1.13 -3.27 -4.48
N SER A 125 0.10 -2.92 -4.81
CA SER A 125 1.28 -3.52 -4.18
C SER A 125 1.42 -3.12 -2.71
N VAL A 126 1.23 -1.84 -2.39
CA VAL A 126 1.31 -1.38 -1.00
C VAL A 126 0.08 -1.85 -0.21
N HIS A 127 -1.11 -1.88 -0.84
CA HIS A 127 -2.26 -2.53 -0.24
C HIS A 127 -1.94 -3.95 0.21
N MET A 128 -1.33 -4.75 -0.67
CA MET A 128 -0.94 -6.12 -0.34
C MET A 128 0.04 -6.18 0.84
N ALA A 129 1.00 -5.27 0.94
CA ALA A 129 1.91 -5.22 2.07
C ALA A 129 1.18 -4.96 3.41
N TYR A 130 0.20 -4.06 3.43
CA TYR A 130 -0.64 -3.84 4.62
C TYR A 130 -1.53 -5.04 4.94
N GLU A 131 -2.08 -5.71 3.92
CA GLU A 131 -2.86 -6.93 4.11
C GLU A 131 -2.00 -8.08 4.68
N ILE A 132 -0.75 -8.22 4.21
CA ILE A 132 0.22 -9.19 4.75
C ILE A 132 0.46 -8.93 6.24
N ILE A 133 0.64 -7.68 6.64
CA ILE A 133 0.83 -7.33 8.06
C ILE A 133 -0.38 -7.76 8.88
N LEU A 134 -1.60 -7.49 8.42
CA LEU A 134 -2.82 -7.88 9.13
C LEU A 134 -2.95 -9.40 9.23
N GLN A 135 -2.65 -10.13 8.17
CA GLN A 135 -2.74 -11.61 8.18
C GLN A 135 -1.63 -12.27 8.98
N ALA A 136 -0.40 -11.74 8.90
CA ALA A 136 0.75 -12.32 9.58
C ALA A 136 0.74 -12.10 11.09
N TYR A 137 0.27 -10.95 11.55
CA TYR A 137 0.29 -10.56 12.96
C TYR A 137 -1.08 -10.61 13.65
N GLY A 138 -2.15 -10.85 12.90
CA GLY A 138 -3.53 -10.76 13.39
C GLY A 138 -4.03 -9.31 13.49
N TRP A 139 -5.34 -9.15 13.73
CA TRP A 139 -6.02 -7.85 13.64
C TRP A 139 -5.41 -6.80 14.56
N GLU A 140 -5.37 -7.06 15.86
CA GLU A 140 -4.93 -6.07 16.85
C GLU A 140 -3.45 -5.70 16.71
N LYS A 141 -2.56 -6.71 16.67
CA LYS A 141 -1.14 -6.48 16.52
C LYS A 141 -0.81 -5.91 15.14
N GLY A 142 -1.48 -6.36 14.09
CA GLY A 142 -1.33 -5.85 12.74
C GLY A 142 -1.66 -4.36 12.64
N TRP A 143 -2.77 -3.94 13.22
CA TRP A 143 -3.15 -2.51 13.27
C TRP A 143 -2.20 -1.67 14.12
N ARG A 144 -1.69 -2.21 15.20
CA ARG A 144 -0.63 -1.56 15.97
C ARG A 144 0.60 -1.29 15.12
N ILE A 145 1.05 -2.29 14.34
CA ILE A 145 2.17 -2.14 13.40
C ILE A 145 1.83 -1.11 12.31
N ILE A 146 0.67 -1.20 11.68
CA ILE A 146 0.22 -0.28 10.63
C ILE A 146 0.18 1.16 11.14
N THR A 147 -0.32 1.37 12.36
CA THR A 147 -0.38 2.70 12.98
C THR A 147 1.02 3.28 13.20
N GLY A 148 1.92 2.50 13.81
CA GLY A 148 3.30 2.93 14.06
C GLY A 148 4.10 3.15 12.77
N LEU A 149 3.99 2.21 11.81
CA LEU A 149 4.56 2.37 10.48
C LEU A 149 4.03 3.63 9.79
N GLY A 150 2.71 3.83 9.82
CA GLY A 150 2.06 5.03 9.25
C GLY A 150 2.54 6.33 9.89
N ALA A 151 2.79 6.34 11.20
CA ALA A 151 3.40 7.48 11.89
C ALA A 151 4.84 7.73 11.39
N ASN A 152 5.63 6.67 11.18
CA ASN A 152 7.00 6.73 10.72
C ASN A 152 7.15 7.10 9.24
N VAL A 153 6.09 6.97 8.43
CA VAL A 153 6.11 7.31 7.01
C VAL A 153 6.34 8.81 6.82
N ARG A 154 7.37 9.17 6.05
CA ARG A 154 7.66 10.57 5.69
C ARG A 154 6.54 11.14 4.81
N ASN A 155 6.26 10.49 3.69
CA ASN A 155 5.21 10.87 2.74
C ASN A 155 4.55 9.62 2.15
N PHE A 156 3.24 9.68 1.94
CA PHE A 156 2.52 8.68 1.17
C PHE A 156 2.50 9.07 -0.31
N THR A 157 3.20 8.29 -1.14
CA THR A 157 3.23 8.50 -2.59
C THR A 157 1.95 7.99 -3.26
N ASN A 158 1.73 8.39 -4.51
CA ASN A 158 0.58 7.93 -5.29
C ASN A 158 0.83 6.60 -6.02
N SER A 159 2.09 6.13 -6.06
CA SER A 159 2.48 4.92 -6.79
C SER A 159 3.53 4.13 -6.01
N ALA A 160 3.37 2.80 -5.97
CA ALA A 160 4.36 1.91 -5.37
C ALA A 160 5.74 1.99 -6.03
N SER A 161 5.82 2.34 -7.31
CA SER A 161 7.09 2.47 -8.02
C SER A 161 7.94 3.65 -7.57
N GLN A 162 7.33 4.65 -6.92
CA GLN A 162 8.06 5.81 -6.41
C GLN A 162 8.83 5.49 -5.13
N VAL A 163 8.29 4.65 -4.25
CA VAL A 163 8.91 4.33 -2.95
C VAL A 163 10.33 3.78 -3.09
N PRO A 164 10.62 2.77 -3.94
CA PRO A 164 11.99 2.30 -4.14
C PRO A 164 12.94 3.37 -4.69
N LYS A 165 12.45 4.29 -5.53
CA LYS A 165 13.24 5.42 -6.03
C LYS A 165 13.60 6.40 -4.92
N ASP A 166 12.64 6.74 -4.05
CA ASP A 166 12.87 7.61 -2.89
C ASP A 166 13.90 6.99 -1.93
N VAL A 167 13.87 5.65 -1.75
CA VAL A 167 14.91 4.93 -1.02
C VAL A 167 16.25 5.01 -1.74
N ALA A 168 16.30 4.79 -3.05
CA ALA A 168 17.54 4.77 -3.81
C ALA A 168 18.27 6.12 -3.78
N ILE A 169 17.55 7.24 -3.82
CA ILE A 169 18.13 8.58 -3.73
C ILE A 169 18.37 9.04 -2.28
N GLY A 170 17.99 8.24 -1.27
CA GLY A 170 18.21 8.55 0.15
C GLY A 170 17.20 9.52 0.76
N GLU A 171 16.08 9.79 0.11
CA GLU A 171 14.98 10.61 0.66
C GLU A 171 14.37 9.94 1.90
N VAL A 172 14.29 8.61 1.89
CA VAL A 172 13.93 7.75 3.02
C VAL A 172 14.93 6.60 3.15
N ALA A 173 15.04 6.03 4.35
CA ALA A 173 15.97 4.92 4.62
C ALA A 173 15.36 3.56 4.27
N TYR A 174 14.05 3.42 4.45
CA TYR A 174 13.29 2.18 4.26
C TYR A 174 12.06 2.44 3.40
N GLY A 175 11.56 1.42 2.72
CA GLY A 175 10.32 1.51 1.99
C GLY A 175 9.61 0.16 1.84
N LEU A 176 8.28 0.18 1.83
CA LEU A 176 7.49 -0.98 1.44
C LEU A 176 7.59 -1.14 -0.07
N ALA A 177 7.97 -2.32 -0.53
CA ALA A 177 8.15 -2.55 -1.95
C ALA A 177 7.66 -3.93 -2.40
N ILE A 178 7.14 -3.98 -3.61
CA ILE A 178 7.04 -5.22 -4.38
C ILE A 178 8.42 -5.53 -4.97
N ASP A 179 8.76 -6.79 -5.02
CA ASP A 179 10.09 -7.30 -5.32
C ASP A 179 10.73 -6.71 -6.59
N PHE A 180 10.03 -6.72 -7.71
CA PHE A 180 10.61 -6.28 -8.99
C PHE A 180 10.95 -4.78 -9.05
N TYR A 181 10.22 -3.92 -8.35
CA TYR A 181 10.61 -2.51 -8.23
C TYR A 181 11.83 -2.35 -7.31
N ALA A 182 11.89 -3.16 -6.24
CA ALA A 182 13.05 -3.16 -5.36
C ALA A 182 14.30 -3.66 -6.09
N TRP A 183 14.22 -4.80 -6.78
CA TRP A 183 15.35 -5.36 -7.54
C TRP A 183 15.80 -4.45 -8.68
N ALA A 184 14.88 -3.73 -9.33
CA ALA A 184 15.24 -2.74 -10.33
C ALA A 184 16.18 -1.66 -9.74
N GLN A 185 15.88 -1.17 -8.52
CA GLN A 185 16.74 -0.19 -7.85
C GLN A 185 18.06 -0.80 -7.34
N VAL A 186 18.04 -2.04 -6.85
CA VAL A 186 19.26 -2.76 -6.47
C VAL A 186 20.19 -2.92 -7.67
N ASN A 187 19.65 -3.28 -8.83
CA ASN A 187 20.44 -3.46 -10.06
C ASN A 187 20.95 -2.13 -10.63
N GLU A 188 20.19 -1.04 -10.48
CA GLU A 188 20.56 0.28 -10.99
C GLU A 188 21.60 0.97 -10.09
N ALA A 189 21.34 1.00 -8.78
CA ALA A 189 22.18 1.73 -7.82
C ALA A 189 23.37 0.90 -7.28
N GLY A 190 23.28 -0.43 -7.32
CA GLY A 190 24.25 -1.37 -6.80
C GLY A 190 23.81 -2.03 -5.49
N ALA A 191 24.08 -3.33 -5.38
CA ALA A 191 23.76 -4.12 -4.18
C ALA A 191 24.58 -3.74 -2.94
N ASP A 192 25.67 -3.02 -3.12
CA ASP A 192 26.47 -2.42 -2.04
C ASP A 192 25.74 -1.24 -1.37
N LYS A 193 24.87 -0.54 -2.09
CA LYS A 193 24.14 0.65 -1.63
C LYS A 193 22.71 0.38 -1.23
N ILE A 194 22.01 -0.44 -2.00
CA ILE A 194 20.59 -0.76 -1.79
C ILE A 194 20.44 -2.22 -1.42
N GLY A 195 19.58 -2.51 -0.44
CA GLY A 195 19.20 -3.85 -0.07
C GLY A 195 17.69 -4.05 -0.16
N PHE A 196 17.29 -5.30 -0.37
CA PHE A 196 15.89 -5.71 -0.29
C PHE A 196 15.79 -6.99 0.52
N VAL A 197 14.83 -7.05 1.43
CA VAL A 197 14.58 -8.20 2.28
C VAL A 197 13.09 -8.53 2.25
N MET A 198 12.80 -9.81 2.12
CA MET A 198 11.47 -10.37 2.36
C MET A 198 11.44 -10.86 3.80
N PRO A 199 10.53 -10.36 4.65
CA PRO A 199 10.42 -10.83 6.02
C PRO A 199 10.13 -12.34 6.08
N ASP A 200 10.97 -13.08 6.82
CA ASP A 200 10.88 -14.54 6.91
C ASP A 200 9.52 -14.98 7.44
N ASN A 201 8.86 -15.89 6.72
CA ASN A 201 7.52 -16.40 7.01
C ASN A 201 6.42 -15.33 7.16
N LEU A 202 6.70 -14.10 6.80
CA LEU A 202 5.82 -12.94 6.95
C LEU A 202 5.63 -12.20 5.62
N THR A 203 5.74 -12.90 4.50
CA THR A 203 5.43 -12.38 3.17
C THR A 203 4.57 -13.36 2.39
N ILE A 204 4.04 -12.93 1.28
CA ILE A 204 3.22 -13.75 0.38
C ILE A 204 3.82 -13.68 -1.02
N ILE A 205 3.66 -14.76 -1.77
CA ILE A 205 3.90 -14.77 -3.21
C ILE A 205 2.54 -14.86 -3.90
N THR A 206 2.21 -13.86 -4.71
CA THR A 206 0.93 -13.76 -5.42
C THR A 206 1.13 -13.62 -6.92
N PRO A 207 0.15 -14.05 -7.75
CA PRO A 207 0.21 -13.79 -9.18
C PRO A 207 -0.01 -12.31 -9.48
N ASP A 208 0.78 -11.81 -10.40
CA ASP A 208 0.47 -10.58 -11.13
C ASP A 208 -0.24 -11.02 -12.42
N CYS A 209 -1.51 -10.63 -12.56
CA CYS A 209 -2.42 -11.27 -13.49
C CYS A 209 -2.51 -10.53 -14.83
N MET A 210 -3.13 -11.21 -15.82
CA MET A 210 -3.58 -10.64 -17.09
C MET A 210 -4.92 -11.23 -17.51
N GLY A 211 -5.72 -10.44 -18.21
CA GLY A 211 -7.01 -10.85 -18.75
C GLY A 211 -7.39 -10.07 -19.99
N ILE A 212 -8.11 -10.71 -20.90
CA ILE A 212 -8.65 -10.08 -22.11
C ILE A 212 -9.90 -9.32 -21.70
N LEU A 213 -9.99 -8.04 -22.05
CA LEU A 213 -11.17 -7.24 -21.78
C LEU A 213 -12.30 -7.59 -22.74
N LYS A 214 -13.53 -7.51 -22.26
CA LYS A 214 -14.72 -7.77 -23.05
C LYS A 214 -14.77 -6.85 -24.26
N GLY A 215 -15.03 -7.43 -25.45
CA GLY A 215 -15.08 -6.69 -26.70
C GLY A 215 -13.73 -6.14 -27.15
N ALA A 216 -12.65 -6.84 -26.84
CA ALA A 216 -11.30 -6.55 -27.30
C ALA A 216 -11.27 -6.39 -28.83
N PRO A 217 -10.79 -5.26 -29.37
CA PRO A 217 -10.80 -5.03 -30.83
C PRO A 217 -9.89 -5.98 -31.58
N ASN A 218 -8.76 -6.39 -30.98
CA ASN A 218 -7.78 -7.28 -31.61
C ASN A 218 -7.72 -8.64 -30.89
N ARG A 219 -8.87 -9.26 -30.73
CA ARG A 219 -9.08 -10.47 -29.91
C ARG A 219 -8.08 -11.59 -30.17
N GLU A 220 -7.79 -11.91 -31.44
CA GLU A 220 -6.87 -13.00 -31.77
C GLU A 220 -5.41 -12.63 -31.44
N VAL A 221 -5.03 -11.38 -31.56
CA VAL A 221 -3.73 -10.87 -31.13
C VAL A 221 -3.62 -10.93 -29.62
N ALA A 222 -4.67 -10.54 -28.89
CA ALA A 222 -4.75 -10.64 -27.44
C ALA A 222 -4.57 -12.09 -26.95
N LYS A 223 -5.26 -13.06 -27.59
CA LYS A 223 -5.08 -14.49 -27.30
C LYS A 223 -3.67 -14.99 -27.59
N ALA A 224 -3.06 -14.53 -28.70
CA ALA A 224 -1.68 -14.88 -29.04
C ALA A 224 -0.71 -14.34 -27.99
N PHE A 225 -0.91 -13.10 -27.55
CA PHE A 225 -0.12 -12.50 -26.46
C PHE A 225 -0.25 -13.29 -25.14
N VAL A 226 -1.48 -13.62 -24.72
CA VAL A 226 -1.70 -14.44 -23.53
C VAL A 226 -1.01 -15.79 -23.64
N ARG A 227 -1.12 -16.48 -24.80
CA ARG A 227 -0.40 -17.75 -25.04
C ARG A 227 1.11 -17.57 -24.93
N PHE A 228 1.67 -16.51 -25.51
CA PHE A 228 3.09 -16.24 -25.44
C PHE A 228 3.57 -16.02 -24.01
N VAL A 229 2.90 -15.14 -23.25
CA VAL A 229 3.27 -14.85 -21.85
C VAL A 229 3.23 -16.11 -20.98
N MET A 230 2.26 -17.01 -21.22
CA MET A 230 2.13 -18.26 -20.46
C MET A 230 2.96 -19.41 -21.05
N SER A 231 3.65 -19.23 -22.17
CA SER A 231 4.57 -20.22 -22.73
C SER A 231 5.87 -20.31 -21.94
N THR A 232 6.63 -21.39 -22.17
CA THR A 232 7.95 -21.54 -21.55
C THR A 232 8.89 -20.41 -21.94
N GLU A 233 8.83 -19.95 -23.19
CA GLU A 233 9.62 -18.85 -23.74
C GLU A 233 9.27 -17.53 -23.04
N GLY A 234 7.98 -17.21 -22.95
CA GLY A 234 7.51 -16.02 -22.25
C GLY A 234 7.87 -16.02 -20.78
N GLN A 235 7.74 -17.18 -20.11
CA GLN A 235 8.07 -17.34 -18.70
C GLN A 235 9.57 -17.23 -18.39
N LYS A 236 10.45 -17.61 -19.32
CA LYS A 236 11.90 -17.42 -19.21
C LYS A 236 12.28 -15.94 -19.16
N LEU A 237 11.56 -15.09 -19.89
CA LEU A 237 11.83 -13.64 -19.89
C LEU A 237 11.66 -12.99 -18.50
N TRP A 238 10.86 -13.56 -17.62
CA TRP A 238 10.71 -13.06 -16.26
C TRP A 238 11.92 -13.33 -15.39
N LEU A 239 12.62 -14.46 -15.61
CA LEU A 239 13.62 -15.01 -14.70
C LEU A 239 15.06 -14.73 -15.14
N LEU A 240 15.30 -14.78 -16.46
CA LEU A 240 16.66 -14.79 -16.99
C LEU A 240 17.25 -13.39 -17.05
N ALA A 241 18.56 -13.30 -16.84
CA ALA A 241 19.32 -12.08 -16.99
C ALA A 241 19.29 -11.61 -18.44
N LYS A 242 19.37 -10.28 -18.65
CA LYS A 242 19.44 -9.68 -19.98
C LYS A 242 20.64 -10.20 -20.76
N LYS A 243 20.49 -10.33 -22.08
CA LYS A 243 21.52 -10.81 -23.03
C LYS A 243 22.01 -12.24 -22.75
N THR A 244 21.30 -13.03 -21.95
CA THR A 244 21.54 -14.48 -21.88
C THR A 244 20.70 -15.19 -22.94
N ALA A 245 21.06 -16.44 -23.25
CA ALA A 245 20.26 -17.27 -24.15
C ALA A 245 18.81 -17.38 -23.60
N ASP A 246 17.83 -17.09 -24.45
CA ASP A 246 16.39 -17.03 -24.10
C ASP A 246 15.98 -15.95 -23.09
N GLY A 247 16.90 -15.10 -22.65
CA GLY A 247 16.64 -13.98 -21.74
C GLY A 247 16.21 -12.69 -22.47
N PRO A 248 15.77 -11.67 -21.71
CA PRO A 248 15.39 -10.39 -22.30
C PRO A 248 16.61 -9.63 -22.86
N GLU A 249 16.41 -8.88 -23.95
CA GLU A 249 17.51 -8.17 -24.58
C GLU A 249 17.88 -6.84 -23.89
N ARG A 250 16.88 -6.11 -23.37
CA ARG A 250 17.06 -4.73 -22.88
C ARG A 250 17.05 -4.60 -21.38
N PHE A 251 16.07 -5.21 -20.71
CA PHE A 251 15.83 -5.01 -19.29
C PHE A 251 15.61 -6.36 -18.60
N GLU A 252 16.24 -6.56 -17.46
CA GLU A 252 15.93 -7.65 -16.57
C GLU A 252 14.61 -7.38 -15.86
N LEU A 253 13.71 -8.35 -15.88
CA LEU A 253 12.39 -8.21 -15.27
C LEU A 253 12.38 -8.64 -13.79
N ASN A 254 13.33 -9.49 -13.40
CA ASN A 254 13.55 -9.95 -12.01
C ASN A 254 12.26 -10.44 -11.33
N ARG A 255 11.45 -11.20 -12.07
CA ARG A 255 10.19 -11.75 -11.57
C ARG A 255 10.23 -13.26 -11.58
N PHE A 256 9.50 -13.85 -10.64
CA PHE A 256 9.37 -15.30 -10.58
C PHE A 256 8.36 -15.79 -11.59
N SER A 257 8.71 -16.87 -12.29
CA SER A 257 7.75 -17.65 -13.06
C SER A 257 6.73 -18.30 -12.13
N VAL A 258 5.62 -18.75 -12.67
CA VAL A 258 4.50 -19.33 -11.91
C VAL A 258 4.86 -20.66 -11.27
N LEU A 259 5.41 -20.67 -10.03
CA LEU A 259 5.75 -21.86 -9.24
C LEU A 259 5.43 -21.68 -7.74
N PRO A 260 5.16 -22.78 -6.99
CA PRO A 260 4.31 -22.79 -5.80
C PRO A 260 4.91 -22.47 -4.44
N SER A 261 4.24 -21.69 -3.61
CA SER A 261 3.90 -21.84 -2.19
C SER A 261 3.34 -20.59 -1.49
N LEU A 262 2.18 -20.67 -0.96
CA LEU A 262 1.40 -20.45 0.28
C LEU A 262 0.99 -19.04 0.70
N TYR A 263 -0.31 -18.75 0.77
CA TYR A 263 -1.09 -18.26 1.94
C TYR A 263 -2.54 -17.96 1.55
N GLY A 264 -3.47 -18.28 2.47
CA GLY A 264 -4.90 -17.99 2.28
C GLY A 264 -5.18 -16.50 2.35
N PHE A 265 -5.72 -15.94 1.29
CA PHE A 265 -6.13 -14.55 1.14
C PHE A 265 -7.64 -14.47 0.99
N SER A 266 -8.30 -13.60 1.77
CA SER A 266 -9.72 -13.32 1.59
C SER A 266 -9.91 -11.97 0.91
N PRO A 267 -10.17 -11.95 -0.41
CA PRO A 267 -10.40 -10.68 -1.14
C PRO A 267 -11.66 -9.95 -0.67
N GLN A 268 -12.57 -10.66 0.01
CA GLN A 268 -13.88 -10.12 0.40
C GLN A 268 -13.80 -8.98 1.42
N SER A 269 -12.83 -9.03 2.34
CA SER A 269 -12.63 -7.97 3.33
C SER A 269 -11.70 -6.84 2.87
N THR A 270 -11.05 -7.01 1.72
CA THR A 270 -10.02 -6.10 1.20
C THR A 270 -10.50 -4.65 1.11
N ALA A 271 -11.69 -4.43 0.51
CA ALA A 271 -12.20 -3.07 0.34
C ALA A 271 -12.48 -2.38 1.68
N VAL A 272 -12.95 -3.11 2.70
CA VAL A 272 -13.17 -2.57 4.04
C VAL A 272 -11.84 -2.21 4.69
N LYS A 273 -10.87 -3.13 4.69
CA LYS A 273 -9.52 -2.92 5.27
C LYS A 273 -8.80 -1.73 4.62
N LEU A 274 -8.84 -1.60 3.28
CA LEU A 274 -8.27 -0.46 2.57
C LEU A 274 -8.86 0.88 3.01
N ASN A 275 -10.17 0.93 3.15
CA ASN A 275 -10.84 2.14 3.57
C ASN A 275 -10.59 2.46 5.05
N LEU A 276 -10.42 1.45 5.92
CA LEU A 276 -9.95 1.64 7.29
C LEU A 276 -8.54 2.25 7.30
N ILE A 277 -7.58 1.69 6.55
CA ILE A 277 -6.24 2.26 6.44
C ILE A 277 -6.32 3.70 5.95
N GLY A 278 -7.15 3.97 4.93
CA GLY A 278 -7.41 5.32 4.43
C GLY A 278 -7.86 6.27 5.53
N ALA A 279 -8.99 5.96 6.17
CA ALA A 279 -9.63 6.84 7.15
C ALA A 279 -8.82 7.04 8.43
N LEU A 280 -8.14 5.99 8.92
CA LEU A 280 -7.44 6.03 10.20
C LEU A 280 -5.98 6.51 10.09
N VAL A 281 -5.30 6.21 8.99
CA VAL A 281 -3.85 6.47 8.87
C VAL A 281 -3.57 7.54 7.82
N ILE A 282 -4.03 7.34 6.58
CA ILE A 282 -3.65 8.19 5.46
C ILE A 282 -4.26 9.59 5.58
N ASP A 283 -5.59 9.64 5.77
CA ASP A 283 -6.33 10.90 5.83
C ASP A 283 -6.06 11.68 7.13
N GLN A 284 -5.54 11.03 8.17
CA GLN A 284 -5.18 11.64 9.46
C GLN A 284 -3.67 11.78 9.66
N LYS A 285 -2.85 11.70 8.60
CA LYS A 285 -1.38 11.66 8.70
C LYS A 285 -0.80 12.77 9.57
N GLN A 286 -1.30 14.00 9.46
CA GLN A 286 -0.79 15.13 10.24
C GLN A 286 -1.07 14.96 11.75
N LEU A 287 -2.30 14.61 12.10
CA LEU A 287 -2.70 14.37 13.49
C LEU A 287 -1.99 13.17 14.09
N LEU A 288 -1.91 12.06 13.35
CA LEU A 288 -1.17 10.87 13.74
C LEU A 288 0.30 11.19 13.98
N THR A 289 0.94 11.97 13.10
CA THR A 289 2.36 12.36 13.26
C THR A 289 2.56 13.19 14.51
N GLN A 290 1.66 14.12 14.82
CA GLN A 290 1.75 14.94 16.02
C GLN A 290 1.58 14.08 17.28
N ALA A 291 0.52 13.26 17.33
CA ALA A 291 0.28 12.36 18.45
C ALA A 291 1.44 11.38 18.68
N TRP A 292 2.03 10.88 17.60
CA TRP A 292 3.19 9.99 17.66
C TRP A 292 4.44 10.68 18.24
N LYS A 293 4.74 11.93 17.79
CA LYS A 293 5.85 12.72 18.35
C LYS A 293 5.69 12.95 19.85
N GLU A 294 4.48 13.25 20.29
CA GLU A 294 4.21 13.48 21.70
C GLU A 294 4.33 12.21 22.53
N ALA A 295 3.80 11.08 22.01
CA ALA A 295 3.97 9.78 22.65
C ALA A 295 5.46 9.38 22.75
N LEU A 296 6.25 9.61 21.70
CA LEU A 296 7.69 9.37 21.71
C LEU A 296 8.43 10.24 22.75
N ALA A 297 8.07 11.52 22.85
CA ALA A 297 8.64 12.43 23.84
C ALA A 297 8.31 12.02 25.26
N GLY A 298 7.15 11.38 25.50
CA GLY A 298 6.73 10.81 26.78
C GLY A 298 7.30 9.43 27.10
N GLY A 299 8.07 8.81 26.17
CA GLY A 299 8.63 7.47 26.32
C GLY A 299 7.78 6.33 25.75
N LEU A 300 6.70 6.66 25.01
CA LEU A 300 5.80 5.72 24.32
C LEU A 300 5.39 4.52 25.18
N THR A 301 4.51 4.76 26.13
CA THR A 301 3.99 3.73 27.04
C THR A 301 3.06 2.73 26.31
N GLU A 302 2.81 1.56 26.93
CA GLU A 302 1.87 0.57 26.39
C GLU A 302 0.44 1.15 26.29
N GLU A 303 0.04 2.00 27.22
CA GLU A 303 -1.26 2.68 27.22
C GLU A 303 -1.40 3.63 26.02
N GLU A 304 -0.36 4.39 25.71
CA GLU A 304 -0.33 5.25 24.53
C GLU A 304 -0.36 4.44 23.22
N TRP A 305 0.36 3.33 23.15
CA TRP A 305 0.26 2.38 22.06
C TRP A 305 -1.17 1.89 21.86
N GLN A 306 -1.82 1.42 22.94
CA GLN A 306 -3.21 0.96 22.89
C GLN A 306 -4.15 2.07 22.40
N ARG A 307 -3.99 3.28 22.92
CA ARG A 307 -4.78 4.44 22.50
C ARG A 307 -4.61 4.75 21.02
N LEU A 308 -3.36 4.86 20.54
CA LEU A 308 -3.06 5.22 19.14
C LEU A 308 -3.45 4.11 18.15
N ALA A 309 -3.33 2.85 18.54
CA ALA A 309 -3.66 1.69 17.72
C ALA A 309 -5.12 1.23 17.82
N ALA A 310 -5.93 1.82 18.72
CA ALA A 310 -7.32 1.43 18.90
C ALA A 310 -8.10 1.47 17.58
N MET A 311 -8.93 0.45 17.36
CA MET A 311 -9.72 0.29 16.13
C MET A 311 -11.20 0.60 16.39
N PRO A 312 -11.91 1.22 15.42
CA PRO A 312 -13.34 1.50 15.55
C PRO A 312 -14.24 0.27 15.37
N ILE A 313 -13.67 -0.80 14.81
CA ILE A 313 -14.37 -2.07 14.57
C ILE A 313 -13.40 -3.25 14.78
N SER A 314 -13.96 -4.41 15.10
CA SER A 314 -13.25 -5.69 15.16
C SER A 314 -13.02 -6.27 13.74
N GLU A 315 -12.21 -7.33 13.64
CA GLU A 315 -12.02 -8.06 12.39
C GLU A 315 -13.34 -8.72 11.92
N ASP A 316 -14.11 -9.30 12.84
CA ASP A 316 -15.40 -9.94 12.52
C ASP A 316 -16.39 -8.92 11.94
N GLU A 317 -16.44 -7.72 12.50
CA GLU A 317 -17.26 -6.62 11.99
C GLU A 317 -16.79 -6.17 10.60
N ALA A 318 -15.48 -6.06 10.37
CA ALA A 318 -14.93 -5.74 9.05
C ALA A 318 -15.30 -6.80 8.01
N MET A 319 -15.22 -8.08 8.37
CA MET A 319 -15.62 -9.20 7.52
C MET A 319 -17.13 -9.22 7.25
N ALA A 320 -17.96 -8.90 8.24
CA ALA A 320 -19.40 -8.79 8.10
C ALA A 320 -19.80 -7.63 7.17
N LEU A 321 -19.18 -6.46 7.32
CA LEU A 321 -19.39 -5.30 6.45
C LEU A 321 -19.07 -5.62 5.00
N ALA A 322 -17.95 -6.33 4.75
CA ALA A 322 -17.53 -6.72 3.41
C ALA A 322 -18.56 -7.60 2.68
N LYS A 323 -19.29 -8.42 3.42
CA LYS A 323 -20.31 -9.34 2.89
C LYS A 323 -21.68 -8.69 2.67
N THR A 324 -21.94 -7.52 3.21
CA THR A 324 -23.28 -6.93 3.27
C THR A 324 -23.40 -5.62 2.46
N LYS A 325 -23.31 -4.48 3.15
CA LYS A 325 -23.67 -3.17 2.57
C LYS A 325 -22.50 -2.38 2.02
N TRP A 326 -21.28 -2.94 1.96
CA TRP A 326 -20.09 -2.19 1.59
C TRP A 326 -20.12 -1.65 0.16
N GLN A 327 -20.88 -2.25 -0.72
CA GLN A 327 -21.06 -1.79 -2.10
C GLN A 327 -21.95 -0.54 -2.21
N ASP A 328 -22.79 -0.26 -1.19
CA ASP A 328 -23.61 0.95 -1.15
C ASP A 328 -22.70 2.17 -0.86
N PRO A 329 -22.61 3.15 -1.80
CA PRO A 329 -21.76 4.32 -1.61
C PRO A 329 -22.19 5.21 -0.43
N VAL A 330 -23.48 5.32 -0.15
CA VAL A 330 -24.00 6.15 0.94
C VAL A 330 -23.61 5.56 2.28
N PHE A 331 -23.86 4.26 2.46
CA PHE A 331 -23.47 3.53 3.66
C PHE A 331 -21.95 3.57 3.87
N ARG A 332 -21.17 3.33 2.81
CA ARG A 332 -19.71 3.38 2.88
C ARG A 332 -19.20 4.75 3.29
N ASN A 333 -19.71 5.84 2.69
CA ASN A 333 -19.29 7.19 3.02
C ASN A 333 -19.64 7.57 4.47
N GLN A 334 -20.79 7.10 4.97
CA GLN A 334 -21.15 7.28 6.38
C GLN A 334 -20.10 6.60 7.28
N LYS A 335 -19.73 5.34 7.00
CA LYS A 335 -18.71 4.62 7.77
C LYS A 335 -17.35 5.28 7.70
N LEU A 336 -16.94 5.79 6.55
CA LEU A 336 -15.69 6.53 6.39
C LEU A 336 -15.66 7.79 7.27
N ASN A 337 -16.78 8.51 7.35
CA ASN A 337 -16.88 9.67 8.23
C ASN A 337 -16.81 9.29 9.72
N GLU A 338 -17.51 8.21 10.13
CA GLU A 338 -17.45 7.68 11.50
C GLU A 338 -16.00 7.30 11.87
N TRP A 339 -15.31 6.57 11.00
CA TRP A 339 -13.91 6.16 11.24
C TRP A 339 -12.93 7.34 11.26
N SER A 340 -13.13 8.32 10.38
CA SER A 340 -12.32 9.55 10.38
C SER A 340 -12.51 10.35 11.66
N GLN A 341 -13.75 10.44 12.18
CA GLN A 341 -14.03 11.10 13.47
C GLN A 341 -13.40 10.34 14.64
N PHE A 342 -13.51 9.00 14.65
CA PHE A 342 -12.84 8.16 15.62
C PHE A 342 -11.32 8.37 15.61
N ALA A 343 -10.69 8.37 14.43
CA ALA A 343 -9.26 8.59 14.30
C ALA A 343 -8.85 9.98 14.82
N ARG A 344 -9.59 11.02 14.47
CA ARG A 344 -9.34 12.37 14.99
C ARG A 344 -9.43 12.42 16.52
N SER A 345 -10.45 11.81 17.12
CA SER A 345 -10.62 11.82 18.59
C SER A 345 -9.44 11.17 19.30
N LYS A 346 -8.88 10.06 18.78
CA LYS A 346 -7.74 9.38 19.40
C LYS A 346 -6.39 10.04 19.11
N TYR A 347 -6.25 10.80 18.02
CA TYR A 347 -5.00 11.48 17.66
C TYR A 347 -4.95 12.94 18.14
N LEU A 348 -6.10 13.57 18.45
CA LEU A 348 -6.11 14.87 19.07
C LEU A 348 -5.55 14.74 20.50
N VAL A 349 -4.34 15.22 20.66
CA VAL A 349 -3.78 15.40 21.99
C VAL A 349 -4.32 16.74 22.52
N GLU A 350 -4.93 16.75 23.70
CA GLU A 350 -5.18 18.00 24.40
C GLU A 350 -3.82 18.63 24.67
N VAL A 351 -3.48 19.65 23.89
CA VAL A 351 -2.34 20.52 24.20
C VAL A 351 -2.69 21.16 25.55
N LYS A 352 -2.21 20.56 26.64
CA LYS A 352 -2.23 21.27 27.92
C LYS A 352 -1.48 22.58 27.66
N PRO A 353 -2.12 23.73 27.80
CA PRO A 353 -1.40 24.98 27.65
C PRO A 353 -0.16 24.89 28.56
N PRO A 354 1.01 25.36 28.08
CA PRO A 354 2.21 25.31 28.90
C PRO A 354 1.83 25.91 30.26
N LEU A 355 2.14 25.17 31.33
CA LEU A 355 1.95 25.65 32.69
C LEU A 355 2.79 26.93 32.77
N ILE A 356 2.14 28.08 32.51
CA ILE A 356 2.79 29.38 32.71
C ILE A 356 3.05 29.40 34.22
N PRO A 357 4.32 29.45 34.65
CA PRO A 357 4.61 29.51 36.09
C PRO A 357 3.80 30.64 36.72
N PRO A 358 3.25 30.47 37.92
CA PRO A 358 2.44 31.50 38.57
C PRO A 358 3.06 32.87 38.58
N GLU A 359 4.38 32.95 38.56
CA GLU A 359 5.20 34.17 38.47
C GLU A 359 5.00 34.97 37.17
N TRP A 360 4.58 34.33 36.08
CA TRP A 360 4.33 34.99 34.78
C TRP A 360 2.93 35.55 34.65
N TYR A 361 1.99 35.13 35.48
CA TYR A 361 0.63 35.77 35.52
C TYR A 361 0.68 37.19 36.07
N SER A 362 1.66 37.47 36.94
CA SER A 362 1.86 38.84 37.45
C SER A 362 2.46 39.77 36.40
N LEU A 363 3.37 39.25 35.56
CA LEU A 363 4.02 40.05 34.51
C LEU A 363 3.08 40.34 33.32
N SER A 364 2.22 39.38 32.92
CA SER A 364 1.27 39.58 31.84
C SER A 364 0.12 40.53 32.26
N ALA A 365 -0.33 40.49 33.50
CA ALA A 365 -1.29 41.44 34.04
C ALA A 365 -0.74 42.86 34.07
N PHE A 366 0.54 43.04 34.46
CA PHE A 366 1.20 44.35 34.42
C PHE A 366 1.40 44.88 33.00
N ALA A 367 1.72 44.01 32.03
CA ALA A 367 1.86 44.39 30.63
C ALA A 367 0.51 44.87 30.00
N PHE A 368 -0.59 44.22 30.31
CA PHE A 368 -1.93 44.64 29.87
C PHE A 368 -2.38 45.94 30.52
N ILE A 369 -2.09 46.15 31.80
CA ILE A 369 -2.39 47.39 32.53
C ILE A 369 -1.53 48.54 31.98
N ALA A 370 -0.23 48.31 31.73
CA ALA A 370 0.66 49.31 31.15
C ALA A 370 0.25 49.67 29.72
N PHE A 371 -0.15 48.73 28.89
CA PHE A 371 -0.62 48.98 27.54
C PHE A 371 -1.98 49.72 27.53
N GLY A 372 -2.88 49.36 28.43
CA GLY A 372 -4.16 50.05 28.63
C GLY A 372 -3.99 51.51 29.06
N LEU A 373 -3.04 51.79 29.94
CA LEU A 373 -2.72 53.16 30.40
C LEU A 373 -2.05 54.00 29.30
N VAL A 374 -1.22 53.40 28.46
CA VAL A 374 -0.61 54.13 27.31
C VAL A 374 -1.65 54.46 26.26
N VAL A 375 -2.57 53.56 25.94
CA VAL A 375 -3.67 53.80 24.98
C VAL A 375 -4.67 54.81 25.54
N TYR A 376 -4.93 54.82 26.85
CA TYR A 376 -5.81 55.80 27.50
C TYR A 376 -5.18 57.20 27.53
N SER A 377 -3.87 57.30 27.76
CA SER A 377 -3.17 58.61 27.74
C SER A 377 -3.05 59.19 26.32
N TRP A 378 -3.00 58.35 25.29
CA TRP A 378 -2.97 58.80 23.90
C TRP A 378 -4.34 59.31 23.39
N LYS A 379 -5.46 58.74 23.89
CA LYS A 379 -6.82 59.25 23.58
C LYS A 379 -7.19 60.57 24.28
N LYS A 380 -6.42 61.02 25.27
CA LYS A 380 -6.66 62.27 25.97
C LYS A 380 -5.84 63.47 25.41
N LYS A 381 -4.96 63.21 24.42
CA LYS A 381 -4.10 64.26 23.80
C LYS A 381 -4.39 64.46 22.30
N GLY A 382 -5.51 63.88 21.80
CA GLY A 382 -6.02 64.11 20.45
C GLY A 382 -7.39 64.72 20.46
#